data_324ba625727cdb70cd688db987fda91b
#
_entry.id   324ba625727cdb70cd688db987fda91b
#
_cell.length_a   1.000
_cell.length_b   1.000
_cell.length_c   1.000
_cell.angle_alpha   90.00
_cell.angle_beta   90.00
_cell.angle_gamma   90.00
#
_symmetry.space_group_name_H-M   'P 1'
#
loop_
_entity.id
_entity.type
_entity.pdbx_description
1 polymer ?
#
loop_
_entity_poly.entity_id
_entity_poly.type
_entity_poly.pdbx_seq_one_letter_code
_entity_poly.pdbx_strand_id
1 'polypeptide(L)'
;NVISNVTHHSPSYFGYCHWFDLKDVVAWSLPSFNQNILGILEMQRCYLNTQSQKNLVLNQASEVFNKGTIAKLDDILTPHHLGVKEQDIVEPNKSTDKLIVFNHRPDTYKDFGNFMKVLEDIRQQRQDFTVWIPLLEKSDKSWITTEKFNKQRYYKKLQQCRVGFSPKQVYGGWSVSTTDGIMNGCPYIMYDADYYQELNPTADFFSENSTAINLLNKYLDDKDYRNQMSVKSQQYLKENLIYKDEIKKMSDYINDLIKQQKHIQSDVTEKLISIIKLKGQVTKKELFGSYLGWGRGINFGPYRRALLRNKNIYDTIDSTPHYCWIE
;
A
#
# COMPACT_ATOMS: atom_id res chain seq x y z
N ASN A 1 5.96 4.01 21.12
CA ASN A 1 5.90 5.19 22.02
C ASN A 1 7.17 5.49 22.82
N VAL A 2 8.24 4.72 22.68
CA VAL A 2 9.52 5.03 23.35
C VAL A 2 10.09 6.37 22.85
N ILE A 3 9.97 6.64 21.54
CA ILE A 3 10.47 7.88 20.92
C ILE A 3 9.66 9.10 21.39
N SER A 4 8.33 9.00 21.51
CA SER A 4 7.48 10.10 21.97
C SER A 4 7.78 10.51 23.41
N ASN A 5 8.11 9.57 24.27
CA ASN A 5 8.47 9.82 25.66
C ASN A 5 9.86 10.48 25.81
N VAL A 6 10.78 10.18 24.89
CA VAL A 6 12.15 10.73 24.91
C VAL A 6 12.21 12.14 24.32
N THR A 7 11.41 12.43 23.29
CA THR A 7 11.47 13.72 22.57
C THR A 7 10.51 14.79 23.11
N HIS A 8 9.63 14.45 24.06
CA HIS A 8 8.53 15.32 24.50
C HIS A 8 7.64 15.85 23.36
N HIS A 9 7.66 15.17 22.21
CA HIS A 9 6.78 15.41 21.09
C HIS A 9 5.83 14.23 20.96
N SER A 10 4.60 14.48 20.55
CA SER A 10 3.67 13.43 20.11
C SER A 10 3.72 13.38 18.58
N PRO A 11 4.68 12.65 17.99
CA PRO A 11 4.80 12.57 16.55
C PRO A 11 3.57 11.91 15.97
N SER A 12 3.14 12.37 14.81
CA SER A 12 2.15 11.67 14.01
C SER A 12 2.86 10.56 13.23
N TYR A 13 2.39 9.35 13.39
CA TYR A 13 2.94 8.18 12.68
C TYR A 13 2.12 7.89 11.44
N PHE A 14 2.82 7.64 10.33
CA PHE A 14 2.26 7.14 9.08
C PHE A 14 2.96 5.84 8.74
N GLY A 15 2.23 4.88 8.26
CA GLY A 15 2.76 3.59 7.86
C GLY A 15 2.41 3.24 6.43
N TYR A 16 3.22 2.37 5.82
CA TYR A 16 2.88 1.67 4.60
C TYR A 16 3.11 0.18 4.83
N CYS A 17 2.06 -0.63 4.67
CA CYS A 17 2.12 -2.06 4.92
C CYS A 17 1.87 -2.84 3.63
N HIS A 18 2.93 -3.47 3.11
CA HIS A 18 2.83 -4.35 1.95
C HIS A 18 2.36 -5.75 2.31
N TRP A 19 2.48 -6.14 3.57
CA TRP A 19 2.36 -7.50 4.02
C TRP A 19 1.73 -7.60 5.40
N PHE A 20 0.84 -8.55 5.59
CA PHE A 20 0.25 -8.90 6.88
C PHE A 20 0.36 -10.39 7.15
N ASP A 21 0.45 -10.77 8.41
CA ASP A 21 0.35 -12.15 8.89
C ASP A 21 -1.12 -12.60 8.86
N LEU A 22 -1.63 -12.92 7.66
CA LEU A 22 -2.98 -13.44 7.47
C LEU A 22 -3.01 -14.96 7.64
N LYS A 23 -4.17 -15.52 8.07
CA LYS A 23 -4.31 -16.95 8.41
C LYS A 23 -3.86 -17.92 7.32
N ASP A 24 -4.08 -17.59 6.06
CA ASP A 24 -3.75 -18.45 4.93
C ASP A 24 -2.28 -18.37 4.51
N VAL A 25 -1.45 -17.68 5.29
CA VAL A 25 -0.03 -17.51 5.04
C VAL A 25 0.77 -18.59 5.76
N VAL A 26 1.75 -19.19 5.10
CA VAL A 26 2.55 -20.32 5.60
C VAL A 26 3.21 -20.05 6.96
N ALA A 27 3.54 -18.81 7.26
CA ALA A 27 4.16 -18.40 8.52
C ALA A 27 3.21 -17.62 9.44
N TRP A 28 1.90 -17.86 9.33
CA TRP A 28 0.92 -17.13 10.14
C TRP A 28 1.15 -17.31 11.65
N SER A 29 1.08 -16.20 12.36
CA SER A 29 1.19 -16.14 13.81
C SER A 29 0.19 -15.12 14.37
N LEU A 30 -0.76 -15.57 15.18
CA LEU A 30 -1.72 -14.67 15.84
C LEU A 30 -1.04 -13.60 16.71
N PRO A 31 0.00 -13.89 17.49
CA PRO A 31 0.74 -12.85 18.20
C PRO A 31 1.33 -11.79 17.27
N SER A 32 1.94 -12.18 16.16
CA SER A 32 2.51 -11.22 15.17
C SER A 32 1.42 -10.38 14.53
N PHE A 33 0.30 -10.99 14.13
CA PHE A 33 -0.85 -10.25 13.60
C PHE A 33 -1.39 -9.23 14.61
N ASN A 34 -1.61 -9.63 15.86
CA ASN A 34 -2.10 -8.75 16.91
C ASN A 34 -1.12 -7.60 17.18
N GLN A 35 0.18 -7.87 17.21
CA GLN A 35 1.21 -6.85 17.38
C GLN A 35 1.19 -5.83 16.22
N ASN A 36 1.03 -6.29 14.98
CA ASN A 36 0.90 -5.42 13.81
C ASN A 36 -0.34 -4.53 13.94
N ILE A 37 -1.50 -5.09 14.31
CA ILE A 37 -2.73 -4.32 14.50
C ILE A 37 -2.57 -3.27 15.61
N LEU A 38 -2.01 -3.66 16.76
CA LEU A 38 -1.76 -2.72 17.87
C LEU A 38 -0.82 -1.59 17.45
N GLY A 39 0.21 -1.88 16.66
CA GLY A 39 1.11 -0.87 16.11
C GLY A 39 0.38 0.11 15.15
N ILE A 40 -0.52 -0.41 14.32
CA ILE A 40 -1.31 0.41 13.40
C ILE A 40 -2.29 1.33 14.14
N LEU A 41 -2.89 0.87 15.22
CA LEU A 41 -3.83 1.66 16.03
C LEU A 41 -3.18 2.91 16.68
N GLU A 42 -1.86 2.98 16.72
CA GLU A 42 -1.08 4.16 17.16
C GLU A 42 -0.78 5.14 16.00
N MET A 43 -1.12 4.77 14.76
CA MET A 43 -0.86 5.60 13.57
C MET A 43 -2.02 6.56 13.29
N GLN A 44 -1.71 7.64 12.61
CA GLN A 44 -2.71 8.54 12.03
C GLN A 44 -3.30 7.91 10.76
N ARG A 45 -2.46 7.21 10.00
CA ARG A 45 -2.85 6.49 8.79
C ARG A 45 -1.84 5.39 8.47
N CYS A 46 -2.36 4.25 8.01
CA CYS A 46 -1.55 3.16 7.46
C CYS A 46 -2.04 2.83 6.05
N TYR A 47 -1.17 2.99 5.08
CA TYR A 47 -1.48 2.70 3.68
C TYR A 47 -1.29 1.22 3.37
N LEU A 48 -2.18 0.68 2.55
CA LEU A 48 -2.18 -0.71 2.06
C LEU A 48 -2.21 -0.72 0.54
N ASN A 49 -1.74 -1.81 -0.06
CA ASN A 49 -1.67 -1.90 -1.51
C ASN A 49 -3.04 -1.89 -2.21
N THR A 50 -4.07 -2.48 -1.59
CA THR A 50 -5.38 -2.70 -2.22
C THR A 50 -6.53 -2.62 -1.21
N GLN A 51 -7.74 -2.32 -1.69
CA GLN A 51 -8.95 -2.44 -0.87
C GLN A 51 -9.19 -3.90 -0.45
N SER A 52 -8.90 -4.84 -1.34
CA SER A 52 -8.98 -6.27 -1.04
C SER A 52 -8.10 -6.64 0.16
N GLN A 53 -6.86 -6.14 0.21
CA GLN A 53 -5.97 -6.35 1.36
C GLN A 53 -6.54 -5.74 2.65
N LYS A 54 -7.09 -4.53 2.59
CA LYS A 54 -7.79 -3.88 3.72
C LYS A 54 -8.92 -4.77 4.24
N ASN A 55 -9.76 -5.27 3.35
CA ASN A 55 -10.89 -6.12 3.70
C ASN A 55 -10.44 -7.42 4.39
N LEU A 56 -9.39 -8.06 3.88
CA LEU A 56 -8.80 -9.27 4.50
C LEU A 56 -8.29 -8.99 5.92
N VAL A 57 -7.60 -7.87 6.13
CA VAL A 57 -7.09 -7.47 7.44
C VAL A 57 -8.24 -7.19 8.41
N LEU A 58 -9.26 -6.44 8.00
CA LEU A 58 -10.42 -6.12 8.83
C LEU A 58 -11.21 -7.37 9.19
N ASN A 59 -11.45 -8.27 8.23
CA ASN A 59 -12.14 -9.53 8.46
C ASN A 59 -11.41 -10.37 9.51
N GLN A 60 -10.11 -10.55 9.37
CA GLN A 60 -9.33 -11.32 10.34
C GLN A 60 -9.26 -10.62 11.71
N ALA A 61 -9.11 -9.29 11.74
CA ALA A 61 -9.12 -8.53 12.98
C ALA A 61 -10.47 -8.63 13.72
N SER A 62 -11.57 -8.74 13.00
CA SER A 62 -12.93 -8.86 13.60
C SER A 62 -13.13 -10.15 14.42
N GLU A 63 -12.29 -11.16 14.19
CA GLU A 63 -12.32 -12.40 14.98
C GLU A 63 -11.68 -12.23 16.38
N VAL A 64 -10.86 -11.20 16.56
CA VAL A 64 -10.02 -11.01 17.76
C VAL A 64 -10.38 -9.72 18.50
N PHE A 65 -10.74 -8.66 17.79
CA PHE A 65 -10.97 -7.34 18.35
C PHE A 65 -12.45 -6.95 18.37
N ASN A 66 -12.82 -6.08 19.31
CA ASN A 66 -14.19 -5.57 19.41
C ASN A 66 -14.53 -4.58 18.27
N LYS A 67 -15.85 -4.32 18.09
CA LYS A 67 -16.37 -3.45 17.02
C LYS A 67 -15.77 -2.03 17.04
N GLY A 68 -15.51 -1.45 18.22
CA GLY A 68 -14.92 -0.11 18.32
C GLY A 68 -13.48 -0.08 17.81
N THR A 69 -12.70 -1.12 18.11
CA THR A 69 -11.34 -1.28 17.58
C THR A 69 -11.35 -1.47 16.06
N ILE A 70 -12.29 -2.28 15.53
CA ILE A 70 -12.42 -2.49 14.08
C ILE A 70 -12.80 -1.19 13.38
N ALA A 71 -13.73 -0.40 13.91
CA ALA A 71 -14.10 0.89 13.32
C ALA A 71 -12.91 1.86 13.29
N LYS A 72 -12.12 1.92 14.38
CA LYS A 72 -10.89 2.72 14.41
C LYS A 72 -9.85 2.23 13.39
N LEU A 73 -9.68 0.91 13.28
CA LEU A 73 -8.76 0.31 12.32
C LEU A 73 -9.18 0.60 10.88
N ASP A 74 -10.47 0.52 10.58
CA ASP A 74 -11.03 0.83 9.27
C ASP A 74 -10.78 2.28 8.85
N ASP A 75 -10.88 3.24 9.79
CA ASP A 75 -10.56 4.64 9.55
C ASP A 75 -9.07 4.87 9.27
N ILE A 76 -8.18 4.18 9.97
CA ILE A 76 -6.72 4.30 9.83
C ILE A 76 -6.23 3.65 8.54
N LEU A 77 -6.74 2.47 8.18
CA LEU A 77 -6.31 1.71 7.01
C LEU A 77 -6.82 2.35 5.72
N THR A 78 -5.91 2.71 4.83
CA THR A 78 -6.25 3.39 3.57
C THR A 78 -5.62 2.66 2.40
N PRO A 79 -6.42 2.17 1.45
CA PRO A 79 -5.91 1.64 0.19
C PRO A 79 -5.11 2.70 -0.56
N HIS A 80 -3.95 2.31 -1.04
CA HIS A 80 -3.05 3.17 -1.79
C HIS A 80 -2.21 2.31 -2.73
N HIS A 81 -2.54 2.36 -3.99
CA HIS A 81 -1.90 1.50 -4.98
C HIS A 81 -0.42 1.85 -5.18
N LEU A 82 0.38 0.83 -5.45
CA LEU A 82 1.75 1.04 -5.94
C LEU A 82 1.65 1.54 -7.38
N GLY A 83 1.94 2.82 -7.57
CA GLY A 83 1.91 3.43 -8.88
C GLY A 83 3.08 2.99 -9.77
N VAL A 84 2.93 3.21 -11.06
CA VAL A 84 3.97 3.02 -12.08
C VAL A 84 4.50 4.37 -12.54
N LYS A 85 5.75 4.40 -13.01
CA LYS A 85 6.30 5.62 -13.62
C LYS A 85 5.88 5.68 -15.07
N GLU A 86 5.23 6.77 -15.47
CA GLU A 86 4.74 6.95 -16.83
C GLU A 86 5.84 6.76 -17.88
N GLN A 87 7.04 7.27 -17.62
CA GLN A 87 8.20 7.14 -18.50
C GLN A 87 8.72 5.70 -18.66
N ASP A 88 8.35 4.79 -17.78
CA ASP A 88 8.75 3.38 -17.84
C ASP A 88 7.74 2.54 -18.66
N ILE A 89 6.62 3.13 -19.10
CA ILE A 89 5.63 2.47 -19.96
C ILE A 89 6.09 2.56 -21.40
N VAL A 90 6.37 1.40 -22.00
CA VAL A 90 6.85 1.30 -23.37
C VAL A 90 5.78 0.79 -24.32
N GLU A 91 5.87 1.14 -25.60
CA GLU A 91 4.93 0.68 -26.62
C GLU A 91 4.85 -0.84 -26.66
N PRO A 92 3.65 -1.40 -26.95
CA PRO A 92 3.44 -2.83 -27.06
C PRO A 92 4.38 -3.47 -28.08
N ASN A 93 4.96 -4.59 -27.70
CA ASN A 93 5.91 -5.27 -28.55
C ASN A 93 5.21 -6.04 -29.70
N LYS A 94 5.90 -6.05 -30.84
CA LYS A 94 5.47 -6.77 -32.04
C LYS A 94 6.15 -8.15 -32.19
N SER A 95 6.58 -8.78 -31.09
CA SER A 95 7.27 -10.07 -31.11
C SER A 95 6.43 -11.14 -31.81
N THR A 96 7.11 -11.95 -32.64
CA THR A 96 6.54 -13.13 -33.29
C THR A 96 6.63 -14.38 -32.41
N ASP A 97 7.48 -14.39 -31.40
CA ASP A 97 7.73 -15.55 -30.54
C ASP A 97 6.54 -15.87 -29.67
N LYS A 98 6.14 -17.12 -29.62
CA LYS A 98 5.07 -17.62 -28.75
C LYS A 98 5.63 -17.87 -27.35
N LEU A 99 5.98 -16.78 -26.62
CA LEU A 99 6.59 -16.81 -25.32
C LEU A 99 5.55 -16.42 -24.24
N ILE A 100 5.32 -17.32 -23.30
CA ILE A 100 4.53 -17.08 -22.08
C ILE A 100 5.50 -16.71 -20.96
N VAL A 101 5.12 -15.76 -20.08
CA VAL A 101 5.93 -15.43 -18.90
C VAL A 101 5.18 -15.70 -17.60
N PHE A 102 5.91 -16.29 -16.66
CA PHE A 102 5.55 -16.36 -15.24
C PHE A 102 6.66 -15.72 -14.42
N ASN A 103 6.57 -14.43 -14.22
CA ASN A 103 7.58 -13.64 -13.50
C ASN A 103 7.28 -13.47 -12.00
N HIS A 104 6.45 -14.35 -11.46
CA HIS A 104 6.22 -14.51 -10.03
C HIS A 104 7.19 -15.51 -9.41
N ARG A 105 7.30 -15.49 -8.08
CA ARG A 105 8.03 -16.56 -7.36
C ARG A 105 7.33 -17.90 -7.58
N PRO A 106 8.08 -18.98 -7.86
CA PRO A 106 7.51 -20.30 -8.07
C PRO A 106 7.16 -21.00 -6.76
N ASP A 107 6.39 -20.32 -5.89
CA ASP A 107 6.02 -20.78 -4.57
C ASP A 107 4.54 -21.18 -4.52
N THR A 108 4.16 -21.95 -3.51
CA THR A 108 2.77 -22.43 -3.30
C THR A 108 1.78 -21.26 -3.12
N TYR A 109 2.19 -20.17 -2.46
CA TYR A 109 1.32 -19.00 -2.29
C TYR A 109 1.06 -18.20 -3.59
N LYS A 110 1.77 -18.51 -4.66
CA LYS A 110 1.58 -18.03 -6.03
C LYS A 110 0.99 -19.10 -6.95
N ASP A 111 0.42 -20.13 -6.36
CA ASP A 111 -0.24 -21.23 -7.08
C ASP A 111 0.55 -21.78 -8.29
N PHE A 112 1.88 -21.87 -8.11
CA PHE A 112 2.80 -22.27 -9.17
C PHE A 112 2.51 -23.68 -9.70
N GLY A 113 2.09 -24.59 -8.80
CA GLY A 113 1.71 -25.96 -9.19
C GLY A 113 0.55 -25.98 -10.20
N ASN A 114 -0.46 -25.14 -9.99
CA ASN A 114 -1.59 -25.04 -10.90
C ASN A 114 -1.18 -24.39 -12.24
N PHE A 115 -0.33 -23.36 -12.21
CA PHE A 115 0.23 -22.79 -13.45
C PHE A 115 0.94 -23.88 -14.29
N MET A 116 1.78 -24.69 -13.64
CA MET A 116 2.47 -25.78 -14.34
C MET A 116 1.51 -26.81 -14.94
N LYS A 117 0.43 -27.15 -14.23
CA LYS A 117 -0.62 -28.04 -14.74
C LYS A 117 -1.29 -27.44 -15.98
N VAL A 118 -1.67 -26.18 -15.95
CA VAL A 118 -2.25 -25.47 -17.10
C VAL A 118 -1.32 -25.54 -18.31
N LEU A 119 -0.01 -25.33 -18.11
CA LEU A 119 0.97 -25.39 -19.19
C LEU A 119 1.12 -26.83 -19.77
N GLU A 120 1.11 -27.83 -18.91
CA GLU A 120 1.21 -29.23 -19.33
C GLU A 120 -0.04 -29.66 -20.16
N ASP A 121 -1.22 -29.22 -19.74
CA ASP A 121 -2.47 -29.47 -20.47
C ASP A 121 -2.44 -28.78 -21.85
N ILE A 122 -1.94 -27.55 -21.97
CA ILE A 122 -1.73 -26.89 -23.26
C ILE A 122 -0.69 -27.64 -24.09
N ARG A 123 0.40 -28.12 -23.47
CA ARG A 123 1.49 -28.80 -24.14
C ARG A 123 1.09 -30.12 -24.79
N GLN A 124 0.06 -30.77 -24.27
CA GLN A 124 -0.55 -31.95 -24.91
C GLN A 124 -1.24 -31.60 -26.22
N GLN A 125 -1.72 -30.38 -26.40
CA GLN A 125 -2.48 -29.95 -27.58
C GLN A 125 -1.60 -29.25 -28.62
N ARG A 126 -0.50 -28.57 -28.18
CA ARG A 126 0.38 -27.81 -29.05
C ARG A 126 1.82 -27.76 -28.53
N GLN A 127 2.78 -27.69 -29.46
CA GLN A 127 4.22 -27.73 -29.16
C GLN A 127 4.95 -26.42 -29.55
N ASP A 128 4.24 -25.41 -30.07
CA ASP A 128 4.79 -24.23 -30.74
C ASP A 128 4.94 -23.02 -29.82
N PHE A 129 5.09 -23.22 -28.51
CA PHE A 129 5.34 -22.15 -27.54
C PHE A 129 6.47 -22.50 -26.56
N THR A 130 7.04 -21.48 -25.96
CA THR A 130 8.02 -21.57 -24.87
C THR A 130 7.54 -20.77 -23.68
N VAL A 131 8.11 -21.05 -22.50
CA VAL A 131 7.77 -20.37 -21.25
C VAL A 131 9.03 -19.83 -20.60
N TRP A 132 8.95 -18.61 -20.11
CA TRP A 132 10.02 -18.00 -19.33
C TRP A 132 9.62 -17.81 -17.88
N ILE A 133 10.40 -18.41 -16.96
CA ILE A 133 10.18 -18.38 -15.52
C ILE A 133 11.47 -17.87 -14.85
N PRO A 134 11.74 -16.56 -14.81
CA PRO A 134 13.04 -16.00 -14.39
C PRO A 134 13.40 -16.28 -12.92
N LEU A 135 12.44 -16.61 -12.07
CA LEU A 135 12.65 -16.87 -10.66
C LEU A 135 12.72 -18.37 -10.32
N LEU A 136 12.51 -19.24 -11.28
CA LEU A 136 12.75 -20.67 -11.13
C LEU A 136 14.27 -20.94 -11.23
N GLU A 137 14.79 -21.75 -10.35
CA GLU A 137 16.23 -22.01 -10.30
C GLU A 137 16.71 -22.80 -11.54
N LYS A 138 16.00 -23.86 -11.88
CA LYS A 138 16.24 -24.70 -13.04
C LYS A 138 14.95 -25.44 -13.46
N SER A 139 14.92 -25.90 -14.70
CA SER A 139 13.86 -26.76 -15.24
C SER A 139 14.49 -27.93 -16.03
N ASP A 140 13.89 -29.11 -15.96
CA ASP A 140 14.19 -30.28 -16.79
C ASP A 140 13.42 -30.25 -18.12
N LYS A 141 12.47 -29.33 -18.29
CA LYS A 141 11.62 -29.20 -19.47
C LYS A 141 12.30 -28.28 -20.51
N SER A 142 12.62 -28.81 -21.69
CA SER A 142 13.32 -28.06 -22.75
C SER A 142 12.57 -26.83 -23.27
N TRP A 143 11.26 -26.76 -23.05
CA TRP A 143 10.42 -25.62 -23.45
C TRP A 143 10.28 -24.55 -22.35
N ILE A 144 10.93 -24.71 -21.19
CA ILE A 144 10.99 -23.72 -20.11
C ILE A 144 12.39 -23.15 -20.02
N THR A 145 12.49 -21.83 -20.04
CA THR A 145 13.71 -21.09 -19.79
C THR A 145 13.67 -20.40 -18.42
N THR A 146 14.78 -20.50 -17.66
CA THR A 146 14.90 -19.95 -16.30
C THR A 146 15.97 -18.86 -16.21
N GLU A 147 16.32 -18.27 -17.36
CA GLU A 147 17.40 -17.29 -17.45
C GLU A 147 17.05 -16.03 -16.63
N LYS A 148 17.97 -15.68 -15.73
CA LYS A 148 17.89 -14.46 -14.89
C LYS A 148 18.61 -13.32 -15.57
N PHE A 149 18.00 -12.15 -15.56
CA PHE A 149 18.53 -10.96 -16.18
C PHE A 149 18.71 -9.82 -15.16
N ASN A 150 19.58 -8.87 -15.45
CA ASN A 150 19.52 -7.57 -14.79
C ASN A 150 18.23 -6.84 -15.19
N LYS A 151 17.86 -5.79 -14.46
CA LYS A 151 16.59 -5.07 -14.64
C LYS A 151 16.33 -4.65 -16.09
N GLN A 152 17.34 -4.14 -16.77
CA GLN A 152 17.18 -3.66 -18.14
C GLN A 152 16.90 -4.80 -19.14
N ARG A 153 17.63 -5.92 -19.03
CA ARG A 153 17.40 -7.12 -19.87
C ARG A 153 16.07 -7.79 -19.50
N TYR A 154 15.72 -7.80 -18.22
CA TYR A 154 14.42 -8.31 -17.76
C TYR A 154 13.27 -7.58 -18.46
N TYR A 155 13.27 -6.25 -18.48
CA TYR A 155 12.25 -5.46 -19.16
C TYR A 155 12.22 -5.72 -20.68
N LYS A 156 13.39 -5.79 -21.33
CA LYS A 156 13.47 -6.16 -22.73
C LYS A 156 12.91 -7.55 -23.01
N LYS A 157 13.10 -8.51 -22.10
CA LYS A 157 12.54 -9.85 -22.24
C LYS A 157 11.02 -9.85 -22.06
N LEU A 158 10.48 -9.06 -21.12
CA LEU A 158 9.02 -8.88 -20.98
C LEU A 158 8.39 -8.34 -22.26
N GLN A 159 9.05 -7.42 -22.96
CA GLN A 159 8.59 -6.92 -24.25
C GLN A 159 8.49 -7.99 -25.33
N GLN A 160 9.20 -9.11 -25.21
CA GLN A 160 9.15 -10.25 -26.13
C GLN A 160 8.05 -11.24 -25.80
N CYS A 161 7.45 -11.15 -24.59
CA CYS A 161 6.44 -12.10 -24.17
C CYS A 161 5.08 -11.79 -24.80
N ARG A 162 4.39 -12.82 -25.28
CA ARG A 162 3.03 -12.67 -25.84
C ARG A 162 1.97 -12.50 -24.78
N VAL A 163 2.14 -13.19 -23.66
CA VAL A 163 1.20 -13.14 -22.56
C VAL A 163 1.90 -13.48 -21.24
N GLY A 164 1.52 -12.80 -20.19
CA GLY A 164 1.85 -13.15 -18.82
C GLY A 164 0.72 -13.88 -18.12
N PHE A 165 1.07 -14.64 -17.11
CA PHE A 165 0.13 -15.38 -16.28
C PHE A 165 0.20 -14.87 -14.85
N SER A 166 -0.90 -14.33 -14.35
CA SER A 166 -1.06 -13.90 -12.96
C SER A 166 -1.91 -14.92 -12.20
N PRO A 167 -1.29 -15.76 -11.37
CA PRO A 167 -1.97 -16.85 -10.68
C PRO A 167 -2.78 -16.36 -9.50
N LYS A 168 -3.59 -17.23 -8.92
CA LYS A 168 -4.19 -17.00 -7.60
C LYS A 168 -3.09 -16.67 -6.58
N GLN A 169 -3.32 -15.66 -5.76
CA GLN A 169 -2.46 -15.31 -4.64
C GLN A 169 -3.22 -15.51 -3.32
N VAL A 170 -2.55 -16.08 -2.34
CA VAL A 170 -3.15 -16.25 -1.00
C VAL A 170 -3.37 -14.89 -0.32
N TYR A 171 -2.54 -13.89 -0.65
CA TYR A 171 -2.71 -12.53 -0.14
C TYR A 171 -3.31 -11.62 -1.20
N GLY A 172 -4.27 -10.84 -0.86
CA GLY A 172 -4.86 -9.81 -1.73
C GLY A 172 -3.94 -8.60 -1.97
N GLY A 173 -2.63 -8.84 -2.13
CA GLY A 173 -1.63 -7.77 -2.29
C GLY A 173 -1.42 -7.37 -3.75
N TRP A 174 -0.72 -6.25 -3.93
CA TRP A 174 -0.33 -5.74 -5.24
C TRP A 174 0.66 -6.66 -5.96
N SER A 175 0.49 -6.82 -7.26
CA SER A 175 1.39 -7.63 -8.07
C SER A 175 2.35 -6.76 -8.90
N VAL A 176 3.54 -6.50 -8.37
CA VAL A 176 4.61 -5.79 -9.10
C VAL A 176 5.01 -6.55 -10.37
N SER A 177 5.06 -7.87 -10.32
CA SER A 177 5.38 -8.71 -11.50
C SER A 177 4.40 -8.48 -12.65
N THR A 178 3.10 -8.39 -12.35
CA THR A 178 2.06 -8.13 -13.35
C THR A 178 2.17 -6.71 -13.90
N THR A 179 2.36 -5.70 -13.04
CA THR A 179 2.53 -4.31 -13.51
C THR A 179 3.80 -4.13 -14.32
N ASP A 180 4.92 -4.78 -13.95
CA ASP A 180 6.14 -4.77 -14.75
C ASP A 180 5.90 -5.29 -16.18
N GLY A 181 5.14 -6.38 -16.31
CA GLY A 181 4.79 -6.93 -17.61
C GLY A 181 3.92 -5.99 -18.42
N ILE A 182 2.83 -5.47 -17.85
CA ILE A 182 1.92 -4.56 -18.55
C ILE A 182 2.66 -3.28 -18.99
N MET A 183 3.48 -2.67 -18.12
CA MET A 183 4.30 -1.51 -18.49
C MET A 183 5.19 -1.79 -19.71
N ASN A 184 5.67 -3.01 -19.83
CA ASN A 184 6.53 -3.45 -20.94
C ASN A 184 5.76 -4.02 -22.14
N GLY A 185 4.45 -3.78 -22.21
CA GLY A 185 3.63 -4.17 -23.35
C GLY A 185 3.25 -5.66 -23.42
N CYS A 186 3.51 -6.42 -22.36
CA CYS A 186 3.06 -7.79 -22.23
C CYS A 186 1.66 -7.81 -21.57
N PRO A 187 0.59 -8.21 -22.26
CA PRO A 187 -0.73 -8.36 -21.63
C PRO A 187 -0.73 -9.59 -20.71
N TYR A 188 -1.62 -9.56 -19.71
CA TYR A 188 -1.74 -10.66 -18.74
C TYR A 188 -3.14 -11.23 -18.72
N ILE A 189 -3.23 -12.57 -18.62
CA ILE A 189 -4.41 -13.21 -18.08
C ILE A 189 -4.27 -13.30 -16.56
N MET A 190 -5.33 -13.03 -15.82
CA MET A 190 -5.28 -12.91 -14.36
C MET A 190 -6.31 -13.81 -13.70
N TYR A 191 -5.95 -14.40 -12.56
CA TYR A 191 -6.94 -15.08 -11.75
C TYR A 191 -8.04 -14.10 -11.36
N ASP A 192 -9.30 -14.53 -11.40
CA ASP A 192 -10.45 -13.68 -11.06
C ASP A 192 -10.51 -13.45 -9.56
N ALA A 193 -9.96 -12.30 -9.14
CA ALA A 193 -9.92 -11.87 -7.75
C ALA A 193 -9.87 -10.34 -7.66
N ASP A 194 -10.48 -9.79 -6.61
CA ASP A 194 -10.62 -8.34 -6.40
C ASP A 194 -9.29 -7.59 -6.52
N TYR A 195 -8.19 -8.13 -5.96
CA TYR A 195 -6.88 -7.47 -6.02
C TYR A 195 -6.29 -7.37 -7.43
N TYR A 196 -6.68 -8.24 -8.38
CA TYR A 196 -6.31 -8.09 -9.78
C TYR A 196 -7.28 -7.20 -10.54
N GLN A 197 -8.55 -7.21 -10.18
CA GLN A 197 -9.54 -6.28 -10.73
C GLN A 197 -9.21 -4.83 -10.32
N GLU A 198 -8.73 -4.60 -9.10
CA GLU A 198 -8.22 -3.29 -8.67
C GLU A 198 -6.95 -2.88 -9.45
N LEU A 199 -6.08 -3.84 -9.78
CA LEU A 199 -4.86 -3.58 -10.52
C LEU A 199 -5.14 -3.26 -11.99
N ASN A 200 -6.02 -4.03 -12.63
CA ASN A 200 -6.39 -3.83 -14.03
C ASN A 200 -7.73 -4.48 -14.36
N PRO A 201 -8.88 -3.79 -14.18
CA PRO A 201 -10.19 -4.35 -14.48
C PRO A 201 -10.44 -4.60 -15.97
N THR A 202 -9.51 -4.18 -16.82
CA THR A 202 -9.62 -4.36 -18.27
C THR A 202 -8.96 -5.62 -18.79
N ALA A 203 -8.31 -6.43 -17.93
CA ALA A 203 -7.66 -7.67 -18.28
C ALA A 203 -8.68 -8.80 -18.54
N ASP A 204 -8.20 -9.89 -19.09
CA ASP A 204 -8.97 -11.14 -19.12
C ASP A 204 -8.75 -11.92 -17.83
N PHE A 205 -9.84 -12.38 -17.24
CA PHE A 205 -9.84 -13.11 -15.99
C PHE A 205 -10.20 -14.59 -16.18
N PHE A 206 -9.67 -15.44 -15.32
CA PHE A 206 -9.99 -16.86 -15.27
C PHE A 206 -10.20 -17.30 -13.82
N SER A 207 -11.16 -18.18 -13.59
CA SER A 207 -11.38 -18.86 -12.30
C SER A 207 -11.05 -20.36 -12.40
N GLU A 208 -11.05 -20.91 -13.63
CA GLU A 208 -10.84 -22.32 -13.92
C GLU A 208 -9.71 -22.53 -14.94
N ASN A 209 -9.04 -23.67 -14.87
CA ASN A 209 -7.95 -24.03 -15.78
C ASN A 209 -8.37 -24.08 -17.25
N SER A 210 -9.57 -24.55 -17.53
CA SER A 210 -10.12 -24.58 -18.90
C SER A 210 -10.21 -23.18 -19.51
N THR A 211 -10.66 -22.20 -18.74
CA THR A 211 -10.70 -20.79 -19.15
C THR A 211 -9.29 -20.24 -19.37
N ALA A 212 -8.36 -20.53 -18.45
CA ALA A 212 -6.96 -20.11 -18.59
C ALA A 212 -6.31 -20.68 -19.85
N ILE A 213 -6.54 -21.97 -20.16
CA ILE A 213 -6.06 -22.63 -21.37
C ILE A 213 -6.59 -21.94 -22.63
N ASN A 214 -7.91 -21.68 -22.68
CA ASN A 214 -8.54 -21.01 -23.82
C ASN A 214 -7.99 -19.60 -24.03
N LEU A 215 -7.84 -18.84 -22.96
CA LEU A 215 -7.25 -17.49 -23.00
C LEU A 215 -5.80 -17.53 -23.47
N LEU A 216 -4.96 -18.41 -22.91
CA LEU A 216 -3.56 -18.54 -23.34
C LEU A 216 -3.47 -18.89 -24.82
N ASN A 217 -4.27 -19.83 -25.33
CA ASN A 217 -4.31 -20.18 -26.75
C ASN A 217 -4.70 -18.95 -27.60
N LYS A 218 -5.72 -18.20 -27.19
CA LYS A 218 -6.15 -16.99 -27.90
C LYS A 218 -5.01 -15.95 -27.97
N TYR A 219 -4.32 -15.67 -26.84
CA TYR A 219 -3.19 -14.74 -26.83
C TYR A 219 -1.99 -15.21 -27.65
N LEU A 220 -1.76 -16.53 -27.74
CA LEU A 220 -0.69 -17.10 -28.55
C LEU A 220 -0.97 -16.98 -30.04
N ASP A 221 -2.23 -17.05 -30.48
CA ASP A 221 -2.59 -17.14 -31.90
C ASP A 221 -3.18 -15.84 -32.47
N ASP A 222 -4.00 -15.11 -31.70
CA ASP A 222 -4.64 -13.87 -32.15
C ASP A 222 -3.79 -12.65 -31.82
N LYS A 223 -3.04 -12.17 -32.81
CA LYS A 223 -2.15 -11.02 -32.70
C LYS A 223 -2.91 -9.74 -32.44
N ASP A 224 -4.03 -9.54 -33.12
CA ASP A 224 -4.76 -8.26 -33.04
C ASP A 224 -5.45 -8.15 -31.68
N TYR A 225 -6.06 -9.21 -31.21
CA TYR A 225 -6.61 -9.29 -29.87
C TYR A 225 -5.56 -9.01 -28.79
N ARG A 226 -4.39 -9.68 -28.87
CA ARG A 226 -3.29 -9.45 -27.93
C ARG A 226 -2.84 -7.99 -27.91
N ASN A 227 -2.67 -7.38 -29.09
CA ASN A 227 -2.26 -5.99 -29.19
C ASN A 227 -3.32 -5.05 -28.58
N GLN A 228 -4.59 -5.30 -28.86
CA GLN A 228 -5.70 -4.55 -28.27
C GLN A 228 -5.67 -4.63 -26.74
N MET A 229 -5.50 -5.81 -26.17
CA MET A 229 -5.47 -6.02 -24.72
C MET A 229 -4.23 -5.40 -24.07
N SER A 230 -3.08 -5.43 -24.76
CA SER A 230 -1.87 -4.74 -24.28
C SER A 230 -2.08 -3.23 -24.19
N VAL A 231 -2.59 -2.62 -25.27
CA VAL A 231 -2.88 -1.17 -25.29
C VAL A 231 -3.90 -0.80 -24.22
N LYS A 232 -4.98 -1.56 -24.09
CA LYS A 232 -6.05 -1.33 -23.13
C LYS A 232 -5.54 -1.38 -21.68
N SER A 233 -4.69 -2.37 -21.37
CA SER A 233 -4.09 -2.51 -20.03
C SER A 233 -3.12 -1.36 -19.73
N GLN A 234 -2.29 -0.96 -20.67
CA GLN A 234 -1.38 0.16 -20.50
C GLN A 234 -2.11 1.51 -20.36
N GLN A 235 -3.19 1.68 -21.10
CA GLN A 235 -4.03 2.87 -20.98
C GLN A 235 -4.63 2.98 -19.58
N TYR A 236 -5.12 1.86 -19.03
CA TYR A 236 -5.63 1.84 -17.67
C TYR A 236 -4.55 2.25 -16.64
N LEU A 237 -3.32 1.72 -16.76
CA LEU A 237 -2.21 2.12 -15.88
C LEU A 237 -1.91 3.63 -15.98
N LYS A 238 -1.89 4.17 -17.19
CA LYS A 238 -1.63 5.61 -17.43
C LYS A 238 -2.70 6.51 -16.82
N GLU A 239 -3.95 6.10 -16.87
CA GLU A 239 -5.07 6.90 -16.37
C GLU A 239 -5.28 6.81 -14.86
N ASN A 240 -4.93 5.67 -14.25
CA ASN A 240 -5.37 5.38 -12.89
C ASN A 240 -4.24 5.11 -11.90
N LEU A 241 -3.04 4.76 -12.37
CA LEU A 241 -1.99 4.19 -11.51
C LEU A 241 -0.63 4.87 -11.71
N ILE A 242 -0.60 6.16 -12.00
CA ILE A 242 0.66 6.89 -12.12
C ILE A 242 1.22 7.20 -10.73
N TYR A 243 2.47 6.80 -10.50
CA TYR A 243 3.17 6.96 -9.23
C TYR A 243 3.13 8.40 -8.68
N LYS A 244 3.29 9.40 -9.55
CA LYS A 244 3.26 10.82 -9.16
C LYS A 244 1.92 11.21 -8.54
N ASP A 245 0.82 10.70 -9.10
CA ASP A 245 -0.53 11.03 -8.64
C ASP A 245 -0.84 10.31 -7.31
N GLU A 246 -0.36 9.08 -7.16
CA GLU A 246 -0.48 8.35 -5.92
C GLU A 246 0.30 9.06 -4.78
N ILE A 247 1.54 9.46 -5.01
CA ILE A 247 2.33 10.22 -4.03
C ILE A 247 1.67 11.56 -3.70
N LYS A 248 1.05 12.22 -4.69
CA LYS A 248 0.32 13.47 -4.46
C LYS A 248 -0.83 13.28 -3.48
N LYS A 249 -1.64 12.23 -3.62
CA LYS A 249 -2.74 11.91 -2.68
C LYS A 249 -2.24 11.77 -1.24
N MET A 250 -1.11 11.07 -1.01
CA MET A 250 -0.48 10.96 0.31
C MET A 250 -0.03 12.31 0.84
N SER A 251 0.65 13.09 0.00
CA SER A 251 1.20 14.40 0.36
C SER A 251 0.10 15.39 0.73
N ASP A 252 -0.97 15.44 -0.05
CA ASP A 252 -2.12 16.32 0.20
C ASP A 252 -2.76 15.99 1.55
N TYR A 253 -2.99 14.71 1.85
CA TYR A 253 -3.52 14.28 3.14
C TYR A 253 -2.63 14.71 4.33
N ILE A 254 -1.31 14.49 4.22
CA ILE A 254 -0.36 14.89 5.27
C ILE A 254 -0.38 16.41 5.47
N ASN A 255 -0.40 17.18 4.38
CA ASN A 255 -0.46 18.63 4.44
C ASN A 255 -1.75 19.13 5.10
N ASP A 256 -2.88 18.51 4.81
CA ASP A 256 -4.16 18.88 5.42
C ASP A 256 -4.19 18.57 6.93
N LEU A 257 -3.62 17.45 7.36
CA LEU A 257 -3.45 17.15 8.77
C LEU A 257 -2.57 18.17 9.48
N ILE A 258 -1.47 18.58 8.85
CA ILE A 258 -0.58 19.64 9.41
C ILE A 258 -1.34 20.96 9.56
N LYS A 259 -2.15 21.33 8.58
CA LYS A 259 -3.00 22.54 8.65
C LYS A 259 -4.02 22.43 9.80
N GLN A 260 -4.72 21.32 9.91
CA GLN A 260 -5.70 21.06 10.97
C GLN A 260 -5.05 21.14 12.36
N GLN A 261 -3.89 20.49 12.54
CA GLN A 261 -3.16 20.55 13.82
C GLN A 261 -2.73 21.99 14.18
N LYS A 262 -2.28 22.78 13.20
CA LYS A 262 -1.93 24.19 13.42
C LYS A 262 -3.16 25.02 13.82
N HIS A 263 -4.30 24.78 13.20
CA HIS A 263 -5.55 25.48 13.51
C HIS A 263 -6.01 25.15 14.93
N ILE A 264 -6.08 23.89 15.32
CA ILE A 264 -6.42 23.45 16.67
C ILE A 264 -5.46 24.07 17.71
N GLN A 265 -4.16 24.10 17.40
CA GLN A 265 -3.16 24.73 18.29
C GLN A 265 -3.43 26.23 18.45
N SER A 266 -3.81 26.94 17.38
CA SER A 266 -4.16 28.36 17.43
C SER A 266 -5.38 28.59 18.32
N ASP A 267 -6.47 27.87 18.10
CA ASP A 267 -7.72 28.02 18.85
C ASP A 267 -7.53 27.76 20.35
N VAL A 268 -6.78 26.68 20.69
CA VAL A 268 -6.48 26.38 22.09
C VAL A 268 -5.60 27.46 22.68
N THR A 269 -4.62 27.96 21.95
CA THR A 269 -3.75 29.04 22.41
C THR A 269 -4.54 30.33 22.70
N GLU A 270 -5.45 30.71 21.82
CA GLU A 270 -6.33 31.90 22.03
C GLU A 270 -7.22 31.75 23.24
N LYS A 271 -7.79 30.56 23.48
CA LYS A 271 -8.55 30.26 24.70
C LYS A 271 -7.68 30.38 25.95
N LEU A 272 -6.46 29.88 25.95
CA LEU A 272 -5.52 30.01 27.08
C LEU A 272 -5.13 31.45 27.32
N ILE A 273 -4.88 32.25 26.27
CA ILE A 273 -4.62 33.71 26.39
C ILE A 273 -5.82 34.41 27.03
N SER A 274 -7.03 34.11 26.61
CA SER A 274 -8.26 34.68 27.16
C SER A 274 -8.42 34.40 28.66
N ILE A 275 -8.07 33.18 29.08
CA ILE A 275 -8.10 32.80 30.52
C ILE A 275 -7.06 33.58 31.32
N ILE A 276 -5.82 33.68 30.80
CA ILE A 276 -4.75 34.44 31.49
C ILE A 276 -5.14 35.92 31.61
N LYS A 277 -5.68 36.51 30.52
CA LYS A 277 -6.16 37.88 30.52
C LYS A 277 -7.28 38.12 31.54
N LEU A 278 -8.25 37.20 31.60
CA LEU A 278 -9.39 37.32 32.53
C LEU A 278 -8.96 37.20 33.99
N LYS A 279 -8.02 36.31 34.30
CA LYS A 279 -7.54 36.05 35.66
C LYS A 279 -6.39 36.98 36.11
N GLY A 280 -5.74 37.67 35.16
CA GLY A 280 -4.53 38.47 35.39
C GLY A 280 -3.30 37.60 35.67
N GLN A 281 -3.44 36.57 36.51
CA GLN A 281 -2.40 35.61 36.87
C GLN A 281 -2.99 34.21 36.99
N VAL A 282 -2.28 33.19 36.52
CA VAL A 282 -2.72 31.80 36.60
C VAL A 282 -1.50 30.87 36.70
N THR A 283 -1.56 29.86 37.56
CA THR A 283 -0.50 28.87 37.67
C THR A 283 -0.47 27.95 36.42
N LYS A 284 0.73 27.45 36.08
CA LYS A 284 0.87 26.47 35.00
C LYS A 284 0.03 25.20 35.25
N LYS A 285 -0.01 24.75 36.52
CA LYS A 285 -0.80 23.59 36.93
C LYS A 285 -2.29 23.83 36.72
N GLU A 286 -2.80 24.99 37.10
CA GLU A 286 -4.20 25.34 36.88
C GLU A 286 -4.54 25.49 35.42
N LEU A 287 -3.73 26.22 34.64
CA LEU A 287 -3.96 26.46 33.24
C LEU A 287 -3.96 25.15 32.42
N PHE A 288 -2.92 24.34 32.58
CA PHE A 288 -2.78 23.09 31.80
C PHE A 288 -3.52 21.91 32.42
N GLY A 289 -3.63 21.85 33.75
CA GLY A 289 -4.34 20.78 34.43
C GLY A 289 -5.86 20.85 34.26
N SER A 290 -6.44 22.02 34.56
CA SER A 290 -7.89 22.19 34.50
C SER A 290 -8.45 22.30 33.08
N TYR A 291 -7.71 22.89 32.14
CA TYR A 291 -8.21 23.19 30.80
C TYR A 291 -7.70 22.24 29.73
N LEU A 292 -6.52 21.63 29.88
CA LEU A 292 -5.96 20.72 28.91
C LEU A 292 -5.78 19.29 29.44
N GLY A 293 -6.18 19.00 30.70
CA GLY A 293 -6.11 17.66 31.27
C GLY A 293 -4.67 17.19 31.53
N TRP A 294 -3.90 17.96 32.23
CA TRP A 294 -2.52 17.62 32.64
C TRP A 294 -2.47 16.22 33.27
N GLY A 295 -1.53 15.40 32.86
CA GLY A 295 -1.39 14.01 33.32
C GLY A 295 -1.85 12.94 32.32
N ARG A 296 -2.42 13.31 31.19
CA ARG A 296 -2.87 12.38 30.13
C ARG A 296 -1.92 12.29 28.92
N GLY A 297 -0.63 12.54 29.11
CA GLY A 297 0.36 12.44 28.02
C GLY A 297 0.33 13.61 27.01
N ILE A 298 -0.36 14.68 27.29
CA ILE A 298 -0.44 15.85 26.40
C ILE A 298 0.89 16.62 26.45
N ASN A 299 1.45 16.93 25.29
CA ASN A 299 2.64 17.77 25.17
C ASN A 299 2.27 19.26 25.20
N PHE A 300 2.58 19.92 26.29
CA PHE A 300 2.30 21.37 26.46
C PHE A 300 3.36 22.29 25.84
N GLY A 301 4.48 21.75 25.38
CA GLY A 301 5.57 22.55 24.81
C GLY A 301 5.16 23.51 23.69
N PRO A 302 4.37 23.08 22.71
CA PRO A 302 3.87 23.96 21.64
C PRO A 302 3.01 25.11 22.16
N TYR A 303 2.09 24.83 23.10
CA TYR A 303 1.20 25.83 23.69
C TYR A 303 2.00 26.83 24.55
N ARG A 304 2.95 26.34 25.35
CA ARG A 304 3.84 27.21 26.14
C ARG A 304 4.62 28.18 25.24
N ARG A 305 5.20 27.70 24.14
CA ARG A 305 5.92 28.55 23.18
C ARG A 305 4.99 29.55 22.50
N ALA A 306 3.77 29.16 22.16
CA ALA A 306 2.78 30.05 21.56
C ALA A 306 2.33 31.15 22.56
N LEU A 307 2.08 30.81 23.83
CA LEU A 307 1.74 31.77 24.89
C LEU A 307 2.86 32.79 25.08
N LEU A 308 4.11 32.38 25.20
CA LEU A 308 5.25 33.24 25.41
C LEU A 308 5.63 34.12 24.20
N ARG A 309 5.05 33.86 23.01
CA ARG A 309 5.14 34.79 21.87
C ARG A 309 4.18 35.98 21.99
N ASN A 310 3.18 35.89 22.85
CA ASN A 310 2.29 37.01 23.10
C ASN A 310 3.01 38.02 23.97
N LYS A 311 3.12 39.26 23.50
CA LYS A 311 3.88 40.33 24.18
C LYS A 311 3.37 40.70 25.57
N ASN A 312 2.12 40.35 25.84
CA ASN A 312 1.44 40.64 27.09
C ASN A 312 1.49 39.49 28.11
N ILE A 313 2.19 38.40 27.78
CA ILE A 313 2.32 37.22 28.67
C ILE A 313 3.78 37.01 29.03
N TYR A 314 4.08 36.91 30.28
CA TYR A 314 5.39 36.51 30.78
C TYR A 314 5.28 35.37 31.78
N ASP A 315 6.35 34.60 31.89
CA ASP A 315 6.49 33.44 32.75
C ASP A 315 7.30 33.85 33.99
N THR A 316 6.77 33.63 35.18
CA THR A 316 7.52 33.88 36.42
C THR A 316 8.47 32.71 36.70
N ILE A 317 9.66 33.06 37.29
CA ILE A 317 10.71 32.09 37.65
C ILE A 317 10.61 31.68 39.13
N ASP A 318 9.49 31.91 39.77
CA ASP A 318 9.27 31.61 41.17
C ASP A 318 9.13 30.12 41.49
N SER A 319 9.13 29.78 42.78
CA SER A 319 8.87 28.42 43.28
C SER A 319 7.51 27.84 42.81
N THR A 320 6.57 28.70 42.44
CA THR A 320 5.29 28.33 41.80
C THR A 320 5.14 29.09 40.48
N PRO A 321 5.62 28.57 39.37
CA PRO A 321 5.61 29.26 38.09
C PRO A 321 4.20 29.63 37.61
N HIS A 322 4.03 30.90 37.22
CA HIS A 322 2.77 31.47 36.72
C HIS A 322 2.93 32.05 35.33
N TYR A 323 1.81 32.11 34.59
CA TYR A 323 1.67 33.00 33.45
C TYR A 323 0.91 34.26 33.90
N CYS A 324 1.46 35.41 33.62
CA CYS A 324 0.89 36.69 33.98
C CYS A 324 0.55 37.51 32.75
N TRP A 325 -0.54 38.24 32.80
CA TRP A 325 -0.94 39.22 31.79
C TRP A 325 -0.45 40.61 32.19
N ILE A 326 0.11 41.32 31.23
CA ILE A 326 0.48 42.73 31.36
C ILE A 326 -0.44 43.53 30.43
N GLU A 327 -1.07 44.57 30.96
CA GLU A 327 -1.87 45.53 30.19
C GLU A 327 -1.02 46.41 29.26
#